data_953f37936d0263fddd0341ac76acc4c9
#
_entry.id   953f37936d0263fddd0341ac76acc4c9
#
_cell.length_a   1.000
_cell.length_b   1.000
_cell.length_c   1.000
_cell.angle_alpha   90.00
_cell.angle_beta   90.00
_cell.angle_gamma   90.00
#
_symmetry.space_group_name_H-M   'P 1'
#
loop_
_entity.id
_entity.type
_entity.pdbx_description
1 polymer ?
#
loop_
_entity_poly.entity_id
_entity_poly.type
_entity_poly.pdbx_seq_one_letter_code
_entity_poly.pdbx_strand_id
1 'polypeptide(L)'
;PWWSMFLQTEFSDDDVNSGGDVRMIDAFITFKPRDWFQLIGGERMAPASRQNLTSSGALMTVDRPGSNNYTLTWGLRGQTQFNNSAISGTRGGSVGDVSVRDLGATLFGSTSTSEKLHFKYYAGVSDGSTARTSDEERFTLRAQVNYGDAEPGYFGLSTYLGKKQTLGFGAAYDTQSDFAADSVTGESVDYAYWTVDAFAEQPIGPGSLTFEAAYSDLDLDDTQNPLGNSIGDPLSGGVNADQTQGSGYYAQTGYYINKWQPWFLYEDWDADGNNDAGDWSAYRVGLSYFFAGHNANVKVGYENTDNKTPGANDIQTFVLGAYITF
;
A
#
# COMPACT_ATOMS: atom_id res chain seq x y z
N PRO A 1 28.34 -0.10 -7.45
CA PRO A 1 27.88 0.78 -8.55
C PRO A 1 27.00 1.88 -7.96
N TRP A 2 27.12 3.09 -8.51
CA TRP A 2 26.34 4.27 -8.09
C TRP A 2 25.05 4.45 -8.90
N TRP A 3 24.72 3.48 -9.73
CA TRP A 3 23.44 3.34 -10.39
C TRP A 3 23.01 1.88 -10.49
N SER A 4 21.72 1.62 -10.54
CA SER A 4 21.11 0.31 -10.78
C SER A 4 19.80 0.49 -11.54
N MET A 5 19.36 -0.56 -12.21
CA MET A 5 18.06 -0.65 -12.86
C MET A 5 17.30 -1.82 -12.26
N PHE A 6 16.01 -1.62 -12.07
CA PHE A 6 15.06 -2.65 -11.65
C PHE A 6 13.95 -2.77 -12.70
N LEU A 7 13.61 -3.99 -13.04
CA LEU A 7 12.53 -4.31 -13.96
C LEU A 7 11.79 -5.50 -13.41
N GLN A 8 10.47 -5.36 -13.28
CA GLN A 8 9.59 -6.43 -12.83
C GLN A 8 8.42 -6.56 -13.78
N THR A 9 8.15 -7.79 -14.20
CA THR A 9 6.99 -8.14 -15.01
C THR A 9 6.08 -9.06 -14.21
N GLU A 10 4.80 -8.96 -14.47
CA GLU A 10 3.78 -9.85 -13.96
C GLU A 10 3.22 -10.68 -15.12
N PHE A 11 2.99 -11.95 -14.83
CA PHE A 11 2.24 -12.86 -15.68
C PHE A 11 0.95 -13.16 -14.93
N SER A 12 -0.17 -12.62 -15.38
CA SER A 12 -1.45 -12.89 -14.76
C SER A 12 -2.45 -13.41 -15.80
N ASP A 13 -3.30 -14.32 -15.37
CA ASP A 13 -4.45 -14.84 -16.12
C ASP A 13 -5.73 -14.39 -15.40
N ASP A 14 -5.74 -13.16 -14.95
CA ASP A 14 -6.85 -12.60 -14.16
C ASP A 14 -8.05 -12.22 -15.05
N ASP A 15 -7.87 -12.23 -16.34
CA ASP A 15 -8.93 -11.88 -17.28
C ASP A 15 -9.56 -13.13 -17.87
N VAL A 16 -10.81 -13.35 -17.52
CA VAL A 16 -11.64 -14.48 -18.00
C VAL A 16 -11.74 -14.54 -19.53
N ASN A 17 -11.32 -13.50 -20.23
CA ASN A 17 -11.48 -13.36 -21.67
C ASN A 17 -10.18 -13.20 -22.48
N SER A 18 -9.00 -13.05 -21.90
CA SER A 18 -7.81 -12.63 -22.65
C SER A 18 -6.62 -13.59 -22.69
N GLY A 19 -6.66 -14.71 -22.04
CA GLY A 19 -5.63 -15.74 -22.26
C GLY A 19 -4.21 -15.38 -21.82
N GLY A 20 -4.08 -14.74 -20.67
CA GLY A 20 -2.80 -14.50 -19.99
C GLY A 20 -2.00 -13.32 -20.55
N ASP A 21 -1.93 -12.24 -19.79
CA ASP A 21 -1.15 -11.05 -20.14
C ASP A 21 0.20 -10.99 -19.44
N VAL A 22 1.18 -10.44 -20.15
CA VAL A 22 2.48 -10.06 -19.59
C VAL A 22 2.51 -8.56 -19.50
N ARG A 23 2.54 -8.03 -18.27
CA ARG A 23 2.66 -6.58 -18.06
C ARG A 23 3.89 -6.23 -17.24
N MET A 24 4.45 -5.10 -17.52
CA MET A 24 5.51 -4.51 -16.73
C MET A 24 4.87 -3.77 -15.56
N ILE A 25 5.28 -4.11 -14.35
CA ILE A 25 4.74 -3.48 -13.14
C ILE A 25 5.72 -2.54 -12.45
N ASP A 26 7.01 -2.77 -12.58
CA ASP A 26 8.04 -1.84 -12.13
C ASP A 26 9.13 -1.69 -13.21
N ALA A 27 9.51 -0.47 -13.51
CA ALA A 27 10.60 -0.16 -14.42
C ALA A 27 11.27 1.16 -14.00
N PHE A 28 12.34 1.08 -13.23
CA PHE A 28 13.00 2.28 -12.74
C PHE A 28 14.51 2.16 -12.68
N ILE A 29 15.15 3.33 -12.69
CA ILE A 29 16.59 3.49 -12.49
C ILE A 29 16.81 4.19 -11.16
N THR A 30 17.75 3.68 -10.36
CA THR A 30 18.21 4.33 -9.14
C THR A 30 19.60 4.87 -9.33
N PHE A 31 19.79 6.15 -9.05
CA PHE A 31 21.08 6.83 -8.96
C PHE A 31 21.41 7.04 -7.48
N LYS A 32 22.54 6.47 -7.03
CA LYS A 32 22.94 6.44 -5.63
C LYS A 32 24.35 6.97 -5.42
N PRO A 33 24.59 8.29 -5.47
CA PRO A 33 25.92 8.86 -5.22
C PRO A 33 26.29 8.84 -3.72
N ARG A 34 25.29 8.93 -2.83
CA ARG A 34 25.46 8.93 -1.36
C ARG A 34 24.25 8.28 -0.71
N ASP A 35 24.40 7.73 0.49
CA ASP A 35 23.27 7.12 1.24
C ASP A 35 22.19 8.15 1.61
N TRP A 36 22.60 9.38 1.88
CA TRP A 36 21.68 10.48 2.20
C TRP A 36 21.10 11.17 0.97
N PHE A 37 21.56 10.86 -0.23
CA PHE A 37 21.07 11.43 -1.48
C PHE A 37 20.99 10.34 -2.56
N GLN A 38 19.79 9.92 -2.88
CA GLN A 38 19.50 8.92 -3.90
C GLN A 38 18.30 9.39 -4.72
N LEU A 39 18.32 9.14 -6.01
CA LEU A 39 17.22 9.46 -6.91
C LEU A 39 16.75 8.17 -7.61
N ILE A 40 15.45 7.95 -7.60
CA ILE A 40 14.82 6.89 -8.38
C ILE A 40 13.88 7.53 -9.39
N GLY A 41 13.90 7.07 -10.65
CA GLY A 41 13.04 7.57 -11.71
C GLY A 41 12.51 6.44 -12.57
N GLY A 42 11.23 6.51 -12.94
CA GLY A 42 10.50 5.51 -13.71
C GLY A 42 9.22 5.07 -13.03
N GLU A 43 8.67 3.96 -13.50
CA GLU A 43 7.46 3.34 -12.95
C GLU A 43 7.81 2.63 -11.63
N ARG A 44 7.26 3.10 -10.53
CA ARG A 44 7.56 2.60 -9.18
C ARG A 44 6.41 2.87 -8.21
N MET A 45 6.43 2.17 -7.07
CA MET A 45 5.53 2.50 -5.96
C MET A 45 5.90 3.86 -5.36
N ALA A 46 4.92 4.76 -5.24
CA ALA A 46 5.08 6.03 -4.55
C ALA A 46 5.20 5.81 -3.02
N PRO A 47 5.99 6.63 -2.30
CA PRO A 47 6.21 6.44 -0.86
C PRO A 47 5.06 6.97 0.02
N ALA A 48 3.81 6.72 -0.36
CA ALA A 48 2.62 7.22 0.32
C ALA A 48 2.33 6.53 1.67
N SER A 49 2.85 5.33 1.90
CA SER A 49 2.72 4.63 3.18
C SER A 49 3.90 3.68 3.43
N ARG A 50 4.01 3.13 4.64
CA ARG A 50 4.97 2.06 4.91
C ARG A 50 4.67 0.83 4.05
N GLN A 51 3.41 0.47 3.89
CA GLN A 51 3.01 -0.69 3.10
C GLN A 51 3.30 -0.54 1.61
N ASN A 52 3.21 0.66 1.04
CA ASN A 52 3.67 0.91 -0.34
C ASN A 52 5.16 0.62 -0.51
N LEU A 53 5.95 0.89 0.53
CA LEU A 53 7.39 0.67 0.55
C LEU A 53 7.77 -0.74 1.04
N THR A 54 6.81 -1.60 1.36
CA THR A 54 7.09 -2.98 1.79
C THR A 54 7.15 -3.90 0.58
N SER A 55 8.20 -4.70 0.47
CA SER A 55 8.33 -5.70 -0.58
C SER A 55 7.24 -6.75 -0.49
N SER A 56 6.55 -7.04 -1.60
CA SER A 56 5.50 -8.06 -1.68
C SER A 56 6.02 -9.46 -1.33
N GLY A 57 7.28 -9.76 -1.65
CA GLY A 57 7.92 -11.03 -1.28
C GLY A 57 8.25 -11.15 0.21
N ALA A 58 8.10 -10.08 1.00
CA ALA A 58 8.51 -10.04 2.40
C ALA A 58 7.39 -9.58 3.35
N LEU A 59 6.16 -9.80 2.97
CA LEU A 59 5.01 -9.58 3.84
C LEU A 59 5.02 -10.57 5.01
N MET A 60 4.52 -10.15 6.16
CA MET A 60 4.32 -11.00 7.32
C MET A 60 3.08 -11.90 7.13
N THR A 61 2.01 -11.31 6.67
CA THR A 61 0.72 -11.94 6.35
C THR A 61 0.69 -12.49 4.92
N VAL A 62 -0.37 -13.16 4.52
CA VAL A 62 -0.50 -13.66 3.13
C VAL A 62 -0.62 -12.49 2.17
N ASP A 63 -1.40 -11.49 2.53
CA ASP A 63 -1.61 -10.26 1.77
C ASP A 63 -1.43 -9.04 2.67
N ARG A 64 -1.45 -7.83 2.09
CA ARG A 64 -1.33 -6.55 2.80
C ARG A 64 -2.58 -6.25 3.61
N PRO A 65 -2.49 -5.35 4.61
CA PRO A 65 -3.68 -4.71 5.17
C PRO A 65 -4.55 -4.11 4.07
N GLY A 66 -5.86 -4.03 4.29
CA GLY A 66 -6.79 -3.45 3.34
C GLY A 66 -7.11 -4.35 2.14
N SER A 67 -7.12 -5.67 2.26
CA SER A 67 -7.42 -6.57 1.12
C SER A 67 -8.83 -6.37 0.54
N ASN A 68 -9.77 -5.88 1.33
CA ASN A 68 -11.13 -5.58 0.89
C ASN A 68 -11.32 -4.10 0.51
N ASN A 69 -10.53 -3.24 1.11
CA ASN A 69 -10.47 -1.83 0.80
C ASN A 69 -9.00 -1.38 0.85
N TYR A 70 -8.41 -1.16 -0.29
CA TYR A 70 -6.98 -0.91 -0.42
C TYR A 70 -6.54 0.49 0.02
N THR A 71 -7.45 1.35 0.48
CA THR A 71 -7.15 2.70 0.92
C THR A 71 -6.14 2.72 2.07
N LEU A 72 -6.26 1.80 3.03
CA LEU A 72 -5.30 1.67 4.14
C LEU A 72 -3.86 1.42 3.70
N THR A 73 -3.65 0.88 2.52
CA THR A 73 -2.32 0.55 1.99
C THR A 73 -1.88 1.50 0.91
N TRP A 74 -2.77 1.82 -0.01
CA TRP A 74 -2.44 2.44 -1.29
C TRP A 74 -3.02 3.84 -1.47
N GLY A 75 -3.81 4.32 -0.51
CA GLY A 75 -4.59 5.54 -0.66
C GLY A 75 -5.61 5.40 -1.79
N LEU A 76 -6.04 6.52 -2.33
CA LEU A 76 -7.07 6.55 -3.37
C LEU A 76 -6.66 5.80 -4.65
N ARG A 77 -5.36 5.77 -4.97
CA ARG A 77 -4.85 5.07 -6.14
C ARG A 77 -5.19 3.57 -6.12
N GLY A 78 -5.15 2.95 -4.95
CA GLY A 78 -5.59 1.58 -4.77
C GLY A 78 -7.09 1.40 -5.03
N GLN A 79 -7.91 2.31 -4.57
CA GLN A 79 -9.36 2.26 -4.78
C GLN A 79 -9.74 2.35 -6.25
N THR A 80 -9.18 3.30 -6.98
CA THR A 80 -9.46 3.45 -8.42
C THR A 80 -9.06 2.19 -9.19
N GLN A 81 -7.96 1.57 -8.84
CA GLN A 81 -7.52 0.33 -9.45
C GLN A 81 -8.51 -0.81 -9.27
N PHE A 82 -9.05 -0.99 -8.07
CA PHE A 82 -9.85 -2.17 -7.73
C PHE A 82 -11.34 -1.97 -8.02
N ASN A 83 -11.85 -0.76 -7.91
CA ASN A 83 -13.21 -0.44 -8.31
C ASN A 83 -13.43 -0.60 -9.82
N ASN A 84 -12.42 -0.32 -10.61
CA ASN A 84 -12.44 -0.55 -12.05
C ASN A 84 -12.66 -2.02 -12.43
N SER A 85 -12.06 -2.94 -11.70
CA SER A 85 -12.23 -4.35 -11.97
C SER A 85 -13.65 -4.85 -11.73
N ALA A 86 -14.39 -4.23 -10.82
CA ALA A 86 -15.79 -4.57 -10.55
C ALA A 86 -16.75 -4.12 -11.68
N ILE A 87 -16.42 -3.05 -12.39
CA ILE A 87 -17.27 -2.46 -13.44
C ILE A 87 -16.98 -3.05 -14.82
N SER A 88 -15.73 -3.28 -15.14
CA SER A 88 -15.33 -3.74 -16.48
C SER A 88 -15.11 -5.25 -16.62
N GLY A 89 -15.10 -5.99 -15.53
CA GLY A 89 -14.69 -7.40 -15.53
C GLY A 89 -13.20 -7.59 -15.81
N THR A 90 -12.47 -6.50 -15.94
CA THR A 90 -11.03 -6.50 -16.14
C THR A 90 -10.37 -5.93 -14.88
N ARG A 91 -9.47 -6.68 -14.29
CA ARG A 91 -8.68 -6.23 -13.16
C ARG A 91 -7.75 -5.12 -13.62
N GLY A 92 -7.99 -3.92 -13.07
CA GLY A 92 -7.18 -2.78 -13.39
C GLY A 92 -7.26 -2.40 -14.84
N GLY A 93 -8.32 -1.80 -15.27
CA GLY A 93 -8.47 -1.17 -16.57
C GLY A 93 -7.32 -1.38 -17.55
N SER A 94 -7.37 -0.93 -18.63
CA SER A 94 -6.28 -1.06 -19.56
C SER A 94 -4.97 -0.62 -18.91
N VAL A 95 -4.03 -1.56 -18.83
CA VAL A 95 -2.63 -1.19 -18.93
C VAL A 95 -2.01 -0.45 -17.75
N GLY A 96 -1.59 -1.15 -16.72
CA GLY A 96 -0.51 -0.69 -15.83
C GLY A 96 -0.68 0.64 -15.08
N ASP A 97 -1.42 1.55 -15.62
CA ASP A 97 -1.76 2.87 -15.09
C ASP A 97 -2.60 2.84 -13.83
N VAL A 98 -3.34 1.78 -13.65
CA VAL A 98 -4.16 1.51 -12.48
C VAL A 98 -3.42 0.81 -11.36
N SER A 99 -2.15 0.59 -11.49
CA SER A 99 -1.41 0.02 -10.39
C SER A 99 -1.15 1.10 -9.35
N VAL A 100 -0.90 0.65 -8.13
CA VAL A 100 -0.40 1.50 -7.04
C VAL A 100 0.99 2.10 -7.34
N ARG A 101 1.52 1.77 -8.51
CA ARG A 101 2.72 2.36 -9.08
C ARG A 101 2.37 3.61 -9.85
N ASP A 102 3.38 4.42 -10.05
CA ASP A 102 3.24 5.68 -10.73
C ASP A 102 4.53 6.05 -11.48
N LEU A 103 4.39 6.64 -12.64
CA LEU A 103 5.53 7.13 -13.41
C LEU A 103 5.99 8.47 -12.83
N GLY A 104 7.29 8.59 -12.53
CA GLY A 104 7.83 9.84 -12.00
C GLY A 104 9.20 9.67 -11.35
N ALA A 105 9.51 10.56 -10.40
CA ALA A 105 10.79 10.56 -9.70
C ALA A 105 10.61 10.70 -8.19
N THR A 106 11.50 10.08 -7.43
CA THR A 106 11.56 10.22 -5.97
C THR A 106 13.00 10.45 -5.53
N LEU A 107 13.24 11.58 -4.89
CA LEU A 107 14.43 11.81 -4.10
C LEU A 107 14.26 11.14 -2.75
N PHE A 108 15.24 10.35 -2.32
CA PHE A 108 15.22 9.72 -1.00
C PHE A 108 16.62 9.58 -0.43
N GLY A 109 16.68 9.34 0.86
CA GLY A 109 17.95 9.13 1.51
C GLY A 109 17.80 8.75 2.97
N SER A 110 18.90 8.28 3.54
CA SER A 110 19.00 7.97 4.95
C SER A 110 20.30 8.49 5.55
N THR A 111 20.24 8.88 6.80
CA THR A 111 21.40 9.35 7.58
C THR A 111 21.29 8.84 9.01
N SER A 112 22.45 8.71 9.66
CA SER A 112 22.53 8.29 11.07
C SER A 112 23.18 9.42 11.88
N THR A 113 22.53 9.84 12.94
CA THR A 113 23.09 10.81 13.90
C THR A 113 23.82 10.14 15.06
N SER A 114 23.58 8.83 15.24
CA SER A 114 24.31 7.97 16.17
C SER A 114 24.26 6.53 15.68
N GLU A 115 24.90 5.61 16.40
CA GLU A 115 24.84 4.17 16.10
C GLU A 115 23.42 3.58 16.13
N LYS A 116 22.50 4.23 16.85
CA LYS A 116 21.14 3.74 17.07
C LYS A 116 20.04 4.64 16.55
N LEU A 117 20.34 5.86 16.13
CA LEU A 117 19.32 6.81 15.67
C LEU A 117 19.51 7.13 14.19
N HIS A 118 18.54 6.74 13.39
CA HIS A 118 18.58 6.82 11.96
C HIS A 118 17.36 7.58 11.43
N PHE A 119 17.56 8.41 10.44
CA PHE A 119 16.53 9.19 9.75
C PHE A 119 16.47 8.78 8.29
N LYS A 120 15.28 8.78 7.73
CA LYS A 120 15.01 8.48 6.35
C LYS A 120 13.94 9.41 5.81
N TYR A 121 14.07 9.84 4.56
CA TYR A 121 13.11 10.72 3.92
C TYR A 121 12.88 10.33 2.48
N TYR A 122 11.73 10.77 1.95
CA TYR A 122 11.34 10.65 0.56
C TYR A 122 10.59 11.92 0.13
N ALA A 123 10.83 12.36 -1.09
CA ALA A 123 10.10 13.42 -1.75
C ALA A 123 9.88 13.02 -3.21
N GLY A 124 8.65 12.75 -3.58
CA GLY A 124 8.25 12.24 -4.89
C GLY A 124 7.39 13.21 -5.67
N VAL A 125 7.55 13.18 -6.98
CA VAL A 125 6.64 13.75 -7.96
C VAL A 125 6.34 12.69 -9.01
N SER A 126 5.08 12.56 -9.40
CA SER A 126 4.58 11.54 -10.33
C SER A 126 3.44 12.09 -11.16
N ASP A 127 3.14 11.44 -12.28
CA ASP A 127 2.02 11.80 -13.15
C ASP A 127 0.67 11.74 -12.42
N GLY A 128 0.53 10.81 -11.47
CA GLY A 128 -0.72 10.67 -10.72
C GLY A 128 -1.85 10.04 -11.53
N SER A 129 -3.08 10.47 -11.30
CA SER A 129 -4.21 10.13 -12.14
C SER A 129 -4.23 11.04 -13.35
N THR A 130 -4.41 10.47 -14.52
CA THR A 130 -4.52 11.18 -15.80
C THR A 130 -5.96 11.16 -16.33
N ALA A 131 -6.91 11.07 -15.43
CA ALA A 131 -8.34 10.99 -15.74
C ALA A 131 -8.90 12.25 -16.39
N ARG A 132 -8.28 13.39 -16.14
CA ARG A 132 -8.67 14.68 -16.69
C ARG A 132 -7.60 15.22 -17.63
N THR A 133 -8.02 16.05 -18.56
CA THR A 133 -7.12 16.78 -19.48
C THR A 133 -6.36 17.93 -18.82
N SER A 134 -6.73 18.29 -17.61
CA SER A 134 -6.15 19.33 -16.76
C SER A 134 -5.65 18.79 -15.43
N ASP A 135 -5.36 17.51 -15.35
CA ASP A 135 -4.78 16.88 -14.16
C ASP A 135 -3.43 17.51 -13.83
N GLU A 136 -3.16 17.57 -12.53
CA GLU A 136 -1.92 18.08 -11.97
C GLU A 136 -1.04 16.92 -11.49
N GLU A 137 0.24 17.17 -11.28
CA GLU A 137 1.15 16.17 -10.78
C GLU A 137 0.82 15.78 -9.34
N ARG A 138 1.07 14.51 -9.05
CA ARG A 138 0.99 13.94 -7.70
C ARG A 138 2.26 14.20 -6.93
N PHE A 139 2.15 14.68 -5.71
CA PHE A 139 3.25 14.93 -4.79
C PHE A 139 3.16 14.01 -3.58
N THR A 140 4.29 13.39 -3.24
CA THR A 140 4.38 12.49 -2.09
C THR A 140 5.58 12.85 -1.23
N LEU A 141 5.34 13.02 0.07
CA LEU A 141 6.38 13.26 1.08
C LEU A 141 6.31 12.18 2.16
N ARG A 142 7.45 11.67 2.60
CA ARG A 142 7.52 10.77 3.75
C ARG A 142 8.79 11.00 4.55
N ALA A 143 8.65 10.94 5.88
CA ALA A 143 9.77 10.92 6.82
C ALA A 143 9.65 9.71 7.75
N GLN A 144 10.79 9.19 8.18
CA GLN A 144 10.86 8.05 9.09
C GLN A 144 12.05 8.20 10.03
N VAL A 145 11.87 7.83 11.28
CA VAL A 145 12.92 7.69 12.26
C VAL A 145 12.99 6.26 12.77
N ASN A 146 14.19 5.72 12.89
CA ASN A 146 14.44 4.39 13.46
C ASN A 146 15.38 4.51 14.67
N TYR A 147 15.06 3.76 15.71
CA TYR A 147 15.94 3.51 16.85
C TYR A 147 16.34 2.02 16.86
N GLY A 148 17.64 1.75 16.92
CA GLY A 148 18.22 0.42 16.78
C GLY A 148 18.83 0.23 15.39
N ASP A 149 18.43 -0.80 14.64
CA ASP A 149 18.96 -1.04 13.30
C ASP A 149 18.30 -0.14 12.24
N ALA A 150 19.11 0.37 11.32
CA ALA A 150 18.64 1.21 10.23
C ALA A 150 17.87 0.42 9.14
N GLU A 151 16.95 1.12 8.45
CA GLU A 151 16.24 0.64 7.25
C GLU A 151 16.61 1.52 6.02
N PRO A 152 17.84 1.47 5.50
CA PRO A 152 18.34 2.47 4.55
C PRO A 152 17.85 2.31 3.10
N GLY A 153 17.30 1.15 2.71
CA GLY A 153 16.83 0.89 1.34
C GLY A 153 15.58 1.70 0.97
N TYR A 154 15.25 1.78 -0.33
CA TYR A 154 13.97 2.35 -0.76
C TYR A 154 12.81 1.54 -0.20
N PHE A 155 12.84 0.23 -0.38
CA PHE A 155 11.86 -0.70 0.18
C PHE A 155 12.28 -1.21 1.56
N GLY A 156 11.28 -1.43 2.41
CA GLY A 156 11.37 -2.12 3.68
C GLY A 156 10.81 -3.54 3.62
N LEU A 157 10.78 -4.21 4.76
CA LEU A 157 10.16 -5.52 4.94
C LEU A 157 9.09 -5.43 6.02
N SER A 158 8.05 -6.24 5.91
CA SER A 158 7.03 -6.36 6.97
C SER A 158 7.51 -7.21 8.15
N THR A 159 8.53 -8.03 7.95
CA THR A 159 9.25 -8.75 9.00
C THR A 159 10.69 -9.02 8.55
N TYR A 160 11.65 -8.84 9.42
CA TYR A 160 13.06 -9.15 9.18
C TYR A 160 13.44 -10.55 9.65
N LEU A 161 12.49 -11.33 10.17
CA LEU A 161 12.68 -12.69 10.68
C LEU A 161 13.76 -12.75 11.77
N GLY A 162 13.77 -11.78 12.67
CA GLY A 162 14.73 -11.68 13.75
C GLY A 162 16.13 -11.17 13.37
N LYS A 163 16.31 -10.72 12.13
CA LYS A 163 17.62 -10.21 11.65
C LYS A 163 17.87 -8.75 11.99
N LYS A 164 16.85 -8.04 12.47
CA LYS A 164 16.95 -6.64 12.91
C LYS A 164 16.34 -6.47 14.29
N GLN A 165 16.89 -5.51 15.01
CA GLN A 165 16.33 -5.00 16.26
C GLN A 165 16.09 -3.51 16.08
N THR A 166 14.87 -3.15 15.74
CA THR A 166 14.50 -1.78 15.37
C THR A 166 13.15 -1.38 15.92
N LEU A 167 13.00 -0.09 16.17
CA LEU A 167 11.75 0.59 16.45
C LEU A 167 11.67 1.78 15.49
N GLY A 168 10.69 1.80 14.61
CA GLY A 168 10.51 2.82 13.60
C GLY A 168 9.19 3.55 13.74
N PHE A 169 9.20 4.85 13.43
CA PHE A 169 8.01 5.68 13.30
C PHE A 169 8.10 6.44 11.99
N GLY A 170 7.01 6.48 11.24
CA GLY A 170 6.92 7.16 9.96
C GLY A 170 5.67 8.01 9.84
N ALA A 171 5.74 8.99 8.95
CA ALA A 171 4.59 9.76 8.50
C ALA A 171 4.75 10.07 7.01
N ALA A 172 3.63 10.05 6.28
CA ALA A 172 3.60 10.39 4.87
C ALA A 172 2.39 11.28 4.56
N TYR A 173 2.54 12.07 3.51
CA TYR A 173 1.50 12.89 2.90
C TYR A 173 1.58 12.73 1.39
N ASP A 174 0.43 12.51 0.75
CA ASP A 174 0.29 12.24 -0.67
C ASP A 174 -0.91 13.01 -1.20
N THR A 175 -0.74 13.78 -2.27
CA THR A 175 -1.78 14.67 -2.76
C THR A 175 -1.68 14.89 -4.26
N GLN A 176 -2.82 15.17 -4.88
CA GLN A 176 -2.93 15.61 -6.27
C GLN A 176 -4.13 16.55 -6.41
N SER A 177 -3.89 17.72 -6.96
CA SER A 177 -4.98 18.64 -7.35
C SER A 177 -5.56 18.22 -8.69
N ASP A 178 -6.82 18.59 -8.91
CA ASP A 178 -7.58 18.28 -10.15
C ASP A 178 -7.52 16.76 -10.52
N PHE A 179 -7.50 15.93 -9.48
CA PHE A 179 -7.38 14.47 -9.58
C PHE A 179 -8.54 13.86 -10.38
N ALA A 180 -9.76 14.35 -10.18
CA ALA A 180 -10.97 13.84 -10.81
C ALA A 180 -11.99 14.97 -11.02
N ALA A 181 -13.13 14.64 -11.60
CA ALA A 181 -14.30 15.52 -11.64
C ALA A 181 -15.47 14.89 -10.87
N ASP A 182 -16.20 15.70 -10.15
CA ASP A 182 -17.52 15.30 -9.70
C ASP A 182 -18.41 15.00 -10.91
N SER A 183 -18.98 13.79 -10.96
CA SER A 183 -19.74 13.33 -12.13
C SER A 183 -21.09 14.03 -12.31
N VAL A 184 -21.56 14.79 -11.32
CA VAL A 184 -22.82 15.51 -11.33
C VAL A 184 -22.60 17.00 -11.57
N THR A 185 -21.66 17.62 -10.85
CA THR A 185 -21.39 19.05 -10.97
C THR A 185 -20.35 19.38 -12.03
N GLY A 186 -19.46 18.43 -12.35
CA GLY A 186 -18.31 18.65 -13.22
C GLY A 186 -17.20 19.46 -12.56
N GLU A 187 -17.32 19.79 -11.29
CA GLU A 187 -16.28 20.49 -10.54
C GLU A 187 -15.05 19.63 -10.34
N SER A 188 -13.89 20.27 -10.20
CA SER A 188 -12.63 19.61 -9.90
C SER A 188 -12.65 19.04 -8.49
N VAL A 189 -12.04 17.87 -8.31
CA VAL A 189 -11.85 17.21 -7.04
C VAL A 189 -10.36 16.98 -6.81
N ASP A 190 -9.85 17.51 -5.72
CA ASP A 190 -8.51 17.24 -5.23
C ASP A 190 -8.54 16.06 -4.28
N TYR A 191 -7.41 15.42 -4.04
CA TYR A 191 -7.28 14.48 -2.94
C TYR A 191 -6.07 14.77 -2.07
N ALA A 192 -6.22 14.44 -0.80
CA ALA A 192 -5.14 14.40 0.16
C ALA A 192 -5.21 13.07 0.95
N TYR A 193 -4.08 12.40 1.06
CA TYR A 193 -3.94 11.20 1.87
C TYR A 193 -2.77 11.37 2.81
N TRP A 194 -2.97 11.12 4.09
CA TRP A 194 -1.88 11.09 5.04
C TRP A 194 -1.91 9.83 5.89
N THR A 195 -0.75 9.41 6.35
CA THR A 195 -0.61 8.24 7.21
C THR A 195 0.49 8.44 8.23
N VAL A 196 0.29 7.86 9.40
CA VAL A 196 1.34 7.70 10.41
C VAL A 196 1.48 6.23 10.72
N ASP A 197 2.71 5.75 10.86
CA ASP A 197 2.99 4.34 11.10
C ASP A 197 4.03 4.11 12.20
N ALA A 198 3.95 2.94 12.81
CA ALA A 198 4.91 2.42 13.76
C ALA A 198 5.30 0.99 13.37
N PHE A 199 6.58 0.69 13.50
CA PHE A 199 7.13 -0.64 13.25
C PHE A 199 8.09 -1.02 14.35
N ALA A 200 8.03 -2.26 14.81
CA ALA A 200 8.99 -2.81 15.76
C ALA A 200 9.33 -4.25 15.41
N GLU A 201 10.60 -4.60 15.45
CA GLU A 201 11.05 -5.99 15.52
C GLU A 201 12.05 -6.13 16.64
N GLN A 202 11.76 -7.03 17.60
CA GLN A 202 12.54 -7.19 18.82
C GLN A 202 12.72 -8.66 19.17
N PRO A 203 13.91 -9.10 19.57
CA PRO A 203 14.10 -10.44 20.08
C PRO A 203 13.34 -10.60 21.42
N ILE A 204 12.50 -11.62 21.51
CA ILE A 204 11.74 -11.98 22.70
C ILE A 204 11.87 -13.49 22.94
N GLY A 205 12.50 -13.87 24.03
CA GLY A 205 12.75 -15.28 24.35
C GLY A 205 13.54 -15.99 23.24
N PRO A 206 13.10 -17.14 22.73
CA PRO A 206 13.81 -17.89 21.70
C PRO A 206 13.53 -17.40 20.26
N GLY A 207 12.68 -16.39 20.09
CA GLY A 207 12.24 -15.90 18.79
C GLY A 207 12.31 -14.38 18.67
N SER A 208 11.59 -13.86 17.70
CA SER A 208 11.47 -12.41 17.45
C SER A 208 10.02 -12.02 17.26
N LEU A 209 9.59 -11.00 17.98
CA LEU A 209 8.28 -10.37 17.80
C LEU A 209 8.40 -9.25 16.79
N THR A 210 7.52 -9.28 15.79
CA THR A 210 7.30 -8.18 14.85
C THR A 210 5.95 -7.55 15.15
N PHE A 211 5.89 -6.22 15.14
CA PHE A 211 4.67 -5.43 15.25
C PHE A 211 4.71 -4.32 14.21
N GLU A 212 3.58 -4.07 13.58
CA GLU A 212 3.38 -2.94 12.69
C GLU A 212 1.95 -2.42 12.83
N ALA A 213 1.79 -1.10 12.86
CA ALA A 213 0.50 -0.46 12.84
C ALA A 213 0.57 0.85 12.04
N ALA A 214 -0.54 1.23 11.44
CA ALA A 214 -0.70 2.55 10.83
C ALA A 214 -2.13 3.06 11.00
N TYR A 215 -2.25 4.37 11.02
CA TYR A 215 -3.50 5.11 10.86
C TYR A 215 -3.40 5.93 9.59
N SER A 216 -4.47 5.99 8.83
CA SER A 216 -4.55 6.68 7.55
C SER A 216 -5.86 7.44 7.44
N ASP A 217 -5.81 8.54 6.69
CA ASP A 217 -6.95 9.39 6.43
C ASP A 217 -6.90 9.81 4.95
N LEU A 218 -8.03 9.76 4.28
CA LEU A 218 -8.21 10.15 2.89
C LEU A 218 -9.34 11.18 2.79
N ASP A 219 -8.99 12.35 2.30
CA ASP A 219 -9.89 13.46 2.02
C ASP A 219 -10.04 13.65 0.50
N LEU A 220 -11.26 13.84 0.05
CA LEU A 220 -11.65 14.08 -1.33
C LEU A 220 -12.43 15.40 -1.43
N ASP A 221 -11.82 16.49 -0.95
CA ASP A 221 -12.38 17.85 -0.99
C ASP A 221 -13.73 17.98 -0.28
N ASP A 222 -13.96 17.28 0.82
CA ASP A 222 -15.27 17.23 1.48
C ASP A 222 -16.42 17.02 0.46
N THR A 223 -16.16 16.33 -0.62
CA THR A 223 -17.16 16.03 -1.63
C THR A 223 -18.24 15.17 -0.99
N GLN A 224 -19.03 15.79 -0.15
CA GLN A 224 -20.13 15.17 0.56
C GLN A 224 -21.23 14.89 -0.42
N ASN A 225 -21.53 13.60 -0.56
CA ASN A 225 -22.71 13.25 -1.27
C ASN A 225 -23.57 12.28 -0.50
N PRO A 226 -24.52 12.79 0.26
CA PRO A 226 -25.52 11.97 0.93
C PRO A 226 -26.41 11.18 -0.05
N LEU A 227 -26.23 11.35 -1.35
CA LEU A 227 -27.03 10.74 -2.40
C LEU A 227 -26.21 9.86 -3.38
N GLY A 228 -24.93 9.60 -3.09
CA GLY A 228 -24.09 8.70 -3.90
C GLY A 228 -23.57 9.34 -5.19
N ASN A 229 -23.11 10.60 -5.16
CA ASN A 229 -22.39 11.19 -6.29
C ASN A 229 -21.08 10.44 -6.50
N SER A 230 -20.79 10.09 -7.71
CA SER A 230 -19.54 9.44 -8.07
C SER A 230 -18.54 10.47 -8.52
N ILE A 231 -17.33 10.41 -8.01
CA ILE A 231 -16.20 11.09 -8.62
C ILE A 231 -15.97 10.44 -9.97
N GLY A 232 -16.13 11.20 -11.03
CA GLY A 232 -15.95 10.71 -12.39
C GLY A 232 -14.48 10.64 -12.74
N ASP A 233 -13.89 9.45 -12.67
CA ASP A 233 -12.68 9.12 -13.39
C ASP A 233 -13.10 8.42 -14.69
N PRO A 234 -12.84 9.00 -15.87
CA PRO A 234 -13.20 8.38 -17.14
C PRO A 234 -12.59 6.99 -17.35
N LEU A 235 -11.47 6.70 -16.68
CA LEU A 235 -10.79 5.41 -16.75
C LEU A 235 -11.37 4.40 -15.77
N SER A 236 -11.94 4.84 -14.65
CA SER A 236 -12.39 3.97 -13.55
C SER A 236 -13.91 3.79 -13.45
N GLY A 237 -14.68 4.53 -14.24
CA GLY A 237 -16.14 4.48 -14.15
C GLY A 237 -16.71 5.15 -12.88
N GLY A 238 -15.87 5.80 -12.11
CA GLY A 238 -16.24 6.60 -10.95
C GLY A 238 -16.00 5.90 -9.60
N VAL A 239 -15.71 6.70 -8.61
CA VAL A 239 -15.56 6.31 -7.20
C VAL A 239 -16.70 6.97 -6.43
N ASN A 240 -17.34 6.25 -5.53
CA ASN A 240 -18.31 6.85 -4.63
C ASN A 240 -17.54 7.55 -3.49
N ALA A 241 -17.48 8.88 -3.51
CA ALA A 241 -16.65 9.67 -2.62
C ALA A 241 -16.97 9.43 -1.14
N ASP A 242 -18.26 9.44 -0.79
CA ASP A 242 -18.71 9.25 0.59
C ASP A 242 -18.41 7.84 1.14
N GLN A 243 -18.17 6.85 0.30
CA GLN A 243 -17.80 5.49 0.70
C GLN A 243 -16.28 5.26 0.64
N THR A 244 -15.52 6.20 0.10
CA THR A 244 -14.10 6.05 -0.15
C THR A 244 -13.27 6.96 0.74
N GLN A 245 -13.67 8.24 0.90
CA GLN A 245 -13.01 9.12 1.85
C GLN A 245 -13.34 8.70 3.28
N GLY A 246 -12.46 9.01 4.20
CA GLY A 246 -12.61 8.63 5.60
C GLY A 246 -11.28 8.26 6.22
N SER A 247 -11.34 7.59 7.35
CA SER A 247 -10.14 7.23 8.09
C SER A 247 -10.16 5.79 8.58
N GLY A 248 -8.99 5.26 8.86
CA GLY A 248 -8.89 3.91 9.36
C GLY A 248 -7.51 3.54 9.87
N TYR A 249 -7.40 2.35 10.41
CA TYR A 249 -6.14 1.85 10.93
C TYR A 249 -6.01 0.35 10.71
N TYR A 250 -4.78 -0.10 10.75
CA TYR A 250 -4.47 -1.51 10.92
C TYR A 250 -3.41 -1.71 12.00
N ALA A 251 -3.41 -2.91 12.57
CA ALA A 251 -2.35 -3.38 13.44
C ALA A 251 -2.08 -4.85 13.15
N GLN A 252 -0.82 -5.20 12.92
CA GLN A 252 -0.41 -6.57 12.69
C GLN A 252 0.76 -6.97 13.58
N THR A 253 0.80 -8.24 13.96
CA THR A 253 1.86 -8.80 14.77
C THR A 253 2.18 -10.22 14.38
N GLY A 254 3.43 -10.65 14.53
CA GLY A 254 3.86 -12.01 14.28
C GLY A 254 5.05 -12.39 15.13
N TYR A 255 5.12 -13.66 15.52
CA TYR A 255 6.22 -14.17 16.33
C TYR A 255 7.01 -15.21 15.55
N TYR A 256 8.21 -14.83 15.09
CA TYR A 256 9.08 -15.71 14.33
C TYR A 256 9.93 -16.58 15.24
N ILE A 257 9.81 -17.91 15.09
CA ILE A 257 10.59 -18.91 15.80
C ILE A 257 10.80 -20.17 14.95
N ASN A 258 12.03 -20.63 14.82
CA ASN A 258 12.36 -21.91 14.13
C ASN A 258 11.72 -22.03 12.74
N LYS A 259 11.75 -20.97 11.94
CA LYS A 259 11.15 -20.87 10.60
C LYS A 259 9.62 -20.73 10.58
N TRP A 260 8.94 -20.79 11.69
CA TRP A 260 7.51 -20.57 11.81
C TRP A 260 7.23 -19.15 12.27
N GLN A 261 6.15 -18.55 11.75
CA GLN A 261 5.64 -17.25 12.21
C GLN A 261 4.11 -17.31 12.23
N PRO A 262 3.48 -17.64 13.37
CA PRO A 262 2.09 -17.28 13.58
C PRO A 262 1.96 -15.76 13.55
N TRP A 263 0.86 -15.28 12.97
CA TRP A 263 0.59 -13.86 12.82
C TRP A 263 -0.90 -13.56 12.98
N PHE A 264 -1.17 -12.31 13.33
CA PHE A 264 -2.50 -11.73 13.46
C PHE A 264 -2.50 -10.33 12.85
N LEU A 265 -3.59 -9.96 12.19
CA LEU A 265 -3.87 -8.65 11.65
C LEU A 265 -5.30 -8.26 12.01
N TYR A 266 -5.49 -7.02 12.43
CA TYR A 266 -6.79 -6.36 12.55
C TYR A 266 -6.77 -5.06 11.77
N GLU A 267 -7.88 -4.72 11.13
CA GLU A 267 -8.05 -3.48 10.38
C GLU A 267 -9.49 -2.99 10.47
N ASP A 268 -9.63 -1.67 10.36
CA ASP A 268 -10.91 -0.98 10.46
C ASP A 268 -10.85 0.26 9.56
N TRP A 269 -11.93 0.52 8.85
CA TRP A 269 -12.12 1.70 8.03
C TRP A 269 -13.49 2.29 8.31
N ASP A 270 -13.52 3.58 8.60
CA ASP A 270 -14.69 4.41 8.86
C ASP A 270 -14.78 5.42 7.70
N ALA A 271 -15.72 5.19 6.80
CA ALA A 271 -15.98 6.06 5.66
C ALA A 271 -16.86 7.22 6.09
N ASP A 272 -16.68 8.39 5.46
CA ASP A 272 -17.48 9.58 5.77
C ASP A 272 -18.94 9.49 5.28
N GLY A 273 -19.30 8.36 4.68
CA GLY A 273 -20.64 8.09 4.15
C GLY A 273 -21.73 8.01 5.20
N ASN A 274 -22.97 8.26 4.77
CA ASN A 274 -24.12 8.12 5.67
C ASN A 274 -24.52 6.65 5.89
N ASN A 275 -24.95 6.31 7.10
CA ASN A 275 -25.47 5.00 7.47
C ASN A 275 -24.47 3.86 7.31
N ASP A 276 -23.22 4.06 7.74
CA ASP A 276 -22.15 3.07 7.72
C ASP A 276 -21.84 2.54 6.31
N ALA A 277 -22.23 3.28 5.27
CA ALA A 277 -21.95 2.91 3.88
C ALA A 277 -20.45 3.08 3.58
N GLY A 278 -19.79 1.98 3.25
CA GLY A 278 -18.35 1.97 3.03
C GLY A 278 -17.51 1.59 4.27
N ASP A 279 -18.13 1.51 5.45
CA ASP A 279 -17.47 1.06 6.66
C ASP A 279 -17.24 -0.44 6.65
N TRP A 280 -16.09 -0.83 7.15
CA TRP A 280 -15.76 -2.24 7.29
C TRP A 280 -14.69 -2.46 8.37
N SER A 281 -14.68 -3.65 8.92
CA SER A 281 -13.57 -4.11 9.74
C SER A 281 -13.19 -5.53 9.37
N ALA A 282 -11.94 -5.91 9.58
CA ALA A 282 -11.52 -7.27 9.32
C ALA A 282 -10.49 -7.74 10.34
N TYR A 283 -10.51 -9.04 10.60
CA TYR A 283 -9.39 -9.68 11.24
C TYR A 283 -8.87 -10.84 10.40
N ARG A 284 -7.57 -11.05 10.47
CA ARG A 284 -6.90 -12.16 9.82
C ARG A 284 -5.99 -12.86 10.82
N VAL A 285 -5.94 -14.16 10.72
CA VAL A 285 -5.04 -14.99 11.52
C VAL A 285 -4.40 -16.04 10.65
N GLY A 286 -3.13 -16.30 10.84
CA GLY A 286 -2.47 -17.27 9.99
C GLY A 286 -1.11 -17.73 10.49
N LEU A 287 -0.49 -18.52 9.64
CA LEU A 287 0.80 -19.15 9.90
C LEU A 287 1.65 -19.11 8.64
N SER A 288 2.89 -18.67 8.80
CA SER A 288 3.90 -18.67 7.74
C SER A 288 5.00 -19.65 8.08
N TYR A 289 5.50 -20.37 7.06
CA TYR A 289 6.68 -21.22 7.17
C TYR A 289 7.73 -20.79 6.14
N PHE A 290 8.94 -20.49 6.62
CA PHE A 290 10.04 -19.97 5.84
C PHE A 290 11.11 -21.06 5.60
N PHE A 291 11.08 -21.70 4.43
CA PHE A 291 12.08 -22.70 4.03
C PHE A 291 13.47 -22.08 3.91
N ALA A 292 13.56 -20.93 3.22
CA ALA A 292 14.78 -20.16 2.96
C ALA A 292 14.57 -18.66 3.19
N GLY A 293 13.99 -18.29 4.34
CA GLY A 293 13.60 -16.91 4.64
C GLY A 293 12.57 -16.40 3.63
N HIS A 294 12.68 -15.15 3.22
CA HIS A 294 11.77 -14.57 2.23
C HIS A 294 11.91 -15.18 0.83
N ASN A 295 13.04 -15.82 0.52
CA ASN A 295 13.27 -16.40 -0.80
C ASN A 295 12.42 -17.64 -1.08
N ALA A 296 11.98 -18.37 -0.05
CA ALA A 296 11.03 -19.46 -0.20
C ALA A 296 10.19 -19.61 1.06
N ASN A 297 8.90 -19.36 0.94
CA ASN A 297 7.97 -19.47 2.05
C ASN A 297 6.57 -19.86 1.58
N VAL A 298 5.79 -20.41 2.51
CA VAL A 298 4.38 -20.73 2.35
C VAL A 298 3.62 -20.09 3.51
N LYS A 299 2.46 -19.52 3.21
CA LYS A 299 1.61 -18.86 4.18
C LYS A 299 0.18 -19.33 4.03
N VAL A 300 -0.51 -19.54 5.14
CA VAL A 300 -1.94 -19.81 5.18
C VAL A 300 -2.60 -18.84 6.14
N GLY A 301 -3.77 -18.36 5.76
CA GLY A 301 -4.55 -17.44 6.58
C GLY A 301 -6.04 -17.67 6.46
N TYR A 302 -6.74 -17.30 7.51
CA TYR A 302 -8.17 -17.12 7.54
C TYR A 302 -8.45 -15.63 7.75
N GLU A 303 -9.39 -15.11 6.99
CA GLU A 303 -9.88 -13.74 7.05
C GLU A 303 -11.38 -13.73 7.29
N ASN A 304 -11.83 -12.83 8.16
CA ASN A 304 -13.23 -12.49 8.32
C ASN A 304 -13.37 -10.97 8.21
N THR A 305 -14.13 -10.54 7.22
CA THR A 305 -14.49 -9.14 7.00
C THR A 305 -15.94 -8.93 7.35
N ASP A 306 -16.17 -7.99 8.24
CA ASP A 306 -17.48 -7.45 8.61
C ASP A 306 -17.70 -6.19 7.74
N ASN A 307 -18.62 -6.26 6.81
CA ASN A 307 -19.00 -5.14 5.96
C ASN A 307 -20.22 -4.47 6.58
N LYS A 308 -20.03 -3.32 7.20
CA LYS A 308 -21.07 -2.57 7.92
C LYS A 308 -22.05 -1.87 7.00
N THR A 309 -21.78 -1.80 5.69
CA THR A 309 -22.72 -1.23 4.70
C THR A 309 -24.07 -1.93 4.76
N PRO A 310 -25.19 -1.19 4.92
CA PRO A 310 -26.51 -1.81 5.03
C PRO A 310 -26.86 -2.73 3.86
N GLY A 311 -27.17 -3.98 4.17
CA GLY A 311 -27.52 -5.00 3.19
C GLY A 311 -26.33 -5.74 2.56
N ALA A 312 -25.11 -5.37 2.89
CA ALA A 312 -23.92 -6.13 2.52
C ALA A 312 -23.79 -7.42 3.37
N ASN A 313 -23.03 -8.37 2.87
CA ASN A 313 -22.74 -9.61 3.60
C ASN A 313 -21.30 -9.61 4.09
N ASP A 314 -21.07 -10.24 5.23
CA ASP A 314 -19.73 -10.55 5.70
C ASP A 314 -19.04 -11.53 4.76
N ILE A 315 -17.74 -11.38 4.67
CA ILE A 315 -16.89 -12.20 3.79
C ILE A 315 -15.94 -13.03 4.67
N GLN A 316 -15.90 -14.33 4.41
CA GLN A 316 -14.97 -15.25 5.05
C GLN A 316 -14.12 -15.92 3.99
N THR A 317 -12.80 -15.84 4.15
CA THR A 317 -11.86 -16.31 3.14
C THR A 317 -10.74 -17.14 3.78
N PHE A 318 -10.38 -18.26 3.12
CA PHE A 318 -9.14 -18.96 3.38
C PHE A 318 -8.17 -18.68 2.25
N VAL A 319 -6.97 -18.24 2.59
CA VAL A 319 -5.95 -17.87 1.62
C VAL A 319 -4.70 -18.72 1.84
N LEU A 320 -4.17 -19.26 0.75
CA LEU A 320 -2.89 -19.95 0.72
C LEU A 320 -1.97 -19.25 -0.29
N GLY A 321 -0.78 -18.84 0.16
CA GLY A 321 0.24 -18.22 -0.68
C GLY A 321 1.55 -18.99 -0.63
N ALA A 322 2.20 -19.17 -1.77
CA ALA A 322 3.56 -19.70 -1.88
C ALA A 322 4.42 -18.68 -2.62
N TYR A 323 5.58 -18.35 -2.07
CA TYR A 323 6.48 -17.34 -2.59
C TYR A 323 7.86 -17.95 -2.83
N ILE A 324 8.38 -17.76 -4.03
CA ILE A 324 9.72 -18.22 -4.41
C ILE A 324 10.42 -17.08 -5.15
N THR A 325 11.61 -16.73 -4.71
CA THR A 325 12.47 -15.71 -5.35
C THR A 325 13.80 -16.36 -5.71
N PHE A 326 14.27 -16.13 -6.93
CA PHE A 326 15.52 -16.69 -7.47
C PHE A 326 16.65 -15.66 -7.50
#